data_e29857e52601769768d85b8bd858234d
#
_entry.id   e29857e52601769768d85b8bd858234d
#
_cell.length_a   1.000
_cell.length_b   1.000
_cell.length_c   1.000
_cell.angle_alpha   90.00
_cell.angle_beta   90.00
_cell.angle_gamma   90.00
#
_symmetry.space_group_name_H-M   'P 1'
#
loop_
_entity.id
_entity.type
_entity.pdbx_description
1 polymer ?
#
loop_
_entity_poly.entity_id
_entity_poly.type
_entity_poly.pdbx_seq_one_letter_code
_entity_poly.pdbx_strand_id
1 'polypeptide(L)'
;MNGLELSRAFYEAYGAPMLHEQFPEMERLVAVGLIGSGSECLGFDDEVSRDHDFEPGFCLLLPDEGAADRRTAFLLERAYAKLPKEFMGLKRSAIAPVGGARHGVLRMADFFTEKVGAPDGVLTVDQWLKLPQQALLEATGGELFRDDLGEVTAIRAALKAMPEDVRKKRLAGHLLLMAQAGQYNYLRCLKHGEPAAAQLAVNEFVKSCMEVVFLLNRTYAPYYKWSFRALRRLPKLALTAETLEYLLTTGNDEELAESKYDMIESTAADIIDELQNQGLTKAICGDLEKHAYSVNDGIEDGDVRNLNILYTV
;
A
#
# COMPACT_ATOMS: atom_id res chain seq x y z
N MET A 1 14.05 17.83 8.10
CA MET A 1 13.64 17.72 6.69
C MET A 1 13.45 16.26 6.38
N ASN A 2 12.29 15.87 5.92
CA ASN A 2 11.97 14.53 5.42
C ASN A 2 12.25 14.44 3.90
N GLY A 3 12.15 13.25 3.32
CA GLY A 3 12.47 13.04 1.91
C GLY A 3 11.52 13.76 0.94
N LEU A 4 10.23 13.87 1.27
CA LEU A 4 9.27 14.64 0.48
C LEU A 4 9.62 16.14 0.46
N GLU A 5 9.97 16.71 1.62
CA GLU A 5 10.39 18.12 1.73
C GLU A 5 11.70 18.37 0.95
N LEU A 6 12.66 17.44 1.05
CA LEU A 6 13.93 17.52 0.31
C LEU A 6 13.71 17.49 -1.21
N SER A 7 12.88 16.53 -1.67
CA SER A 7 12.55 16.37 -3.08
C SER A 7 11.81 17.60 -3.63
N ARG A 8 10.84 18.13 -2.90
CA ARG A 8 10.13 19.36 -3.27
C ARG A 8 11.07 20.56 -3.35
N ALA A 9 11.91 20.78 -2.33
CA ALA A 9 12.86 21.88 -2.32
C ALA A 9 13.86 21.78 -3.49
N PHE A 10 14.31 20.57 -3.82
CA PHE A 10 15.19 20.36 -4.97
C PHE A 10 14.50 20.64 -6.30
N TYR A 11 13.23 20.22 -6.45
CA TYR A 11 12.42 20.54 -7.62
C TYR A 11 12.22 22.05 -7.77
N GLU A 12 11.84 22.75 -6.72
CA GLU A 12 11.61 24.20 -6.75
C GLU A 12 12.88 24.99 -7.08
N ALA A 13 14.02 24.55 -6.52
CA ALA A 13 15.31 25.23 -6.75
C ALA A 13 15.88 24.99 -8.15
N TYR A 14 15.69 23.81 -8.73
CA TYR A 14 16.38 23.44 -9.97
C TYR A 14 15.49 22.83 -11.05
N GLY A 15 14.52 22.02 -10.67
CA GLY A 15 13.63 21.32 -11.61
C GLY A 15 12.66 22.26 -12.33
N ALA A 16 12.00 23.13 -11.56
CA ALA A 16 11.06 24.09 -12.12
C ALA A 16 11.73 25.11 -13.03
N PRO A 17 12.89 25.73 -12.65
CA PRO A 17 13.65 26.58 -13.56
C PRO A 17 14.11 25.85 -14.82
N MET A 18 14.62 24.62 -14.69
CA MET A 18 15.03 23.81 -15.84
C MET A 18 13.89 23.60 -16.85
N LEU A 19 12.69 23.25 -16.36
CA LEU A 19 11.50 23.08 -17.21
C LEU A 19 11.12 24.41 -17.89
N HIS A 20 11.03 25.47 -17.11
CA HIS A 20 10.63 26.79 -17.61
C HIS A 20 11.56 27.35 -18.68
N GLU A 21 12.89 27.25 -18.46
CA GLU A 21 13.89 27.85 -19.33
C GLU A 21 14.23 26.99 -20.55
N GLN A 22 14.25 25.65 -20.40
CA GLN A 22 14.74 24.75 -21.44
C GLN A 22 13.63 23.97 -22.15
N PHE A 23 12.45 23.82 -21.51
CA PHE A 23 11.34 23.02 -22.03
C PHE A 23 9.98 23.69 -21.77
N PRO A 24 9.80 24.96 -22.14
CA PRO A 24 8.55 25.70 -21.81
C PRO A 24 7.28 25.04 -22.39
N GLU A 25 7.40 24.37 -23.55
CA GLU A 25 6.29 23.61 -24.14
C GLU A 25 5.92 22.34 -23.35
N MET A 26 6.86 21.77 -22.62
CA MET A 26 6.64 20.60 -21.80
C MET A 26 6.20 20.94 -20.37
N GLU A 27 6.44 22.17 -19.92
CA GLU A 27 6.23 22.58 -18.54
C GLU A 27 4.84 22.27 -18.00
N ARG A 28 3.79 22.42 -18.83
CA ARG A 28 2.40 22.13 -18.46
C ARG A 28 1.97 20.68 -18.75
N LEU A 29 2.74 19.96 -19.56
CA LEU A 29 2.40 18.59 -19.98
C LEU A 29 2.96 17.53 -19.06
N VAL A 30 4.00 17.85 -18.27
CA VAL A 30 4.62 16.92 -17.36
C VAL A 30 4.00 17.02 -15.96
N ALA A 31 3.81 15.88 -15.31
CA ALA A 31 3.58 15.86 -13.88
C ALA A 31 4.90 15.65 -13.15
N VAL A 32 5.06 16.27 -11.98
CA VAL A 32 6.28 16.20 -11.17
C VAL A 32 5.93 15.86 -9.74
N GLY A 33 6.71 14.97 -9.13
CA GLY A 33 6.52 14.61 -7.74
C GLY A 33 7.57 13.66 -7.21
N LEU A 34 7.45 13.31 -5.95
CA LEU A 34 8.09 12.12 -5.37
C LEU A 34 6.98 11.11 -5.11
N ILE A 35 6.93 10.05 -5.92
CA ILE A 35 5.86 9.06 -5.94
C ILE A 35 6.43 7.65 -6.07
N GLY A 36 5.64 6.66 -5.76
CA GLY A 36 6.04 5.25 -5.87
C GLY A 36 6.41 4.62 -4.54
N SER A 37 7.37 3.71 -4.59
CA SER A 37 7.90 3.01 -3.41
C SER A 37 8.85 3.90 -2.62
N GLY A 38 9.06 3.57 -1.35
CA GLY A 38 10.00 4.25 -0.46
C GLY A 38 9.36 4.74 0.82
N SER A 39 10.18 4.84 1.86
CA SER A 39 9.76 5.36 3.17
C SER A 39 9.32 6.82 3.08
N GLU A 40 9.95 7.59 2.20
CA GLU A 40 9.67 9.00 1.95
C GLU A 40 8.25 9.19 1.42
N CYS A 41 7.83 8.35 0.47
CA CYS A 41 6.47 8.39 -0.09
C CYS A 41 5.38 8.06 0.94
N LEU A 42 5.74 7.35 2.01
CA LEU A 42 4.86 6.99 3.12
C LEU A 42 4.94 7.95 4.31
N GLY A 43 5.91 8.87 4.32
CA GLY A 43 6.22 9.71 5.47
C GLY A 43 6.71 8.90 6.68
N PHE A 44 7.50 7.84 6.42
CA PHE A 44 8.09 6.95 7.41
C PHE A 44 9.61 7.00 7.44
N ASP A 45 10.21 7.87 6.64
CA ASP A 45 11.65 8.08 6.63
C ASP A 45 12.15 8.57 7.99
N ASP A 46 13.23 7.96 8.45
CA ASP A 46 13.90 8.21 9.72
C ASP A 46 15.43 8.15 9.54
N GLU A 47 16.20 8.18 10.62
CA GLU A 47 17.66 8.14 10.56
C GLU A 47 18.18 6.84 9.92
N VAL A 48 17.49 5.72 10.15
CA VAL A 48 17.89 4.42 9.59
C VAL A 48 17.60 4.36 8.09
N SER A 49 16.50 4.96 7.64
CA SER A 49 16.15 4.97 6.22
C SER A 49 16.99 5.93 5.37
N ARG A 50 17.83 6.78 6.03
CA ARG A 50 18.77 7.71 5.34
C ARG A 50 20.04 7.03 4.84
N ASP A 51 20.32 5.80 5.23
CA ASP A 51 21.48 5.04 4.76
C ASP A 51 21.33 4.54 3.32
N HIS A 52 20.09 4.47 2.81
CA HIS A 52 19.78 4.04 1.45
C HIS A 52 18.77 4.98 0.78
N ASP A 53 19.10 5.42 -0.43
CA ASP A 53 18.20 6.12 -1.35
C ASP A 53 17.65 7.48 -0.86
N PHE A 54 18.12 8.01 0.29
CA PHE A 54 17.76 9.33 0.77
C PHE A 54 18.62 10.39 0.08
N GLU A 55 18.17 10.82 -1.10
CA GLU A 55 18.91 11.74 -1.95
C GLU A 55 18.01 12.81 -2.57
N PRO A 56 18.56 13.99 -2.95
CA PRO A 56 17.82 14.99 -3.70
C PRO A 56 17.43 14.47 -5.08
N GLY A 57 16.12 14.40 -5.35
CA GLY A 57 15.61 13.92 -6.62
C GLY A 57 14.10 14.01 -6.68
N PHE A 58 13.54 13.93 -7.87
CA PHE A 58 12.10 13.91 -8.13
C PHE A 58 11.81 13.12 -9.40
N CYS A 59 10.56 12.69 -9.58
CA CYS A 59 10.09 12.09 -10.81
C CYS A 59 9.52 13.15 -11.73
N LEU A 60 9.86 13.08 -13.02
CA LEU A 60 9.20 13.76 -14.12
C LEU A 60 8.38 12.72 -14.88
N LEU A 61 7.07 12.79 -14.80
CA LEU A 61 6.17 11.90 -15.51
C LEU A 61 5.79 12.51 -16.84
N LEU A 62 6.23 11.90 -17.91
CA LEU A 62 5.95 12.33 -19.28
C LEU A 62 4.60 11.78 -19.75
N PRO A 63 3.85 12.55 -20.55
CA PRO A 63 2.69 12.05 -21.27
C PRO A 63 3.08 11.02 -22.33
N ASP A 64 2.13 10.59 -23.16
CA ASP A 64 2.38 9.66 -24.25
C ASP A 64 3.41 10.18 -25.30
N GLU A 65 3.83 9.31 -26.23
CA GLU A 65 4.81 9.66 -27.26
C GLU A 65 4.27 10.69 -28.28
N GLY A 66 2.96 10.86 -28.39
CA GLY A 66 2.35 11.86 -29.25
C GLY A 66 2.57 13.28 -28.75
N ALA A 67 2.55 13.48 -27.42
CA ALA A 67 2.79 14.77 -26.78
C ALA A 67 4.27 15.00 -26.40
N ALA A 68 5.01 13.94 -26.08
CA ALA A 68 6.43 13.99 -25.75
C ALA A 68 7.18 12.88 -26.48
N ASP A 69 7.74 13.15 -27.65
CA ASP A 69 8.46 12.17 -28.45
C ASP A 69 9.74 11.65 -27.75
N ARG A 70 10.37 10.62 -28.31
CA ARG A 70 11.58 10.01 -27.75
C ARG A 70 12.75 10.98 -27.66
N ARG A 71 12.84 11.95 -28.59
CA ARG A 71 13.89 12.96 -28.58
C ARG A 71 13.69 13.92 -27.42
N THR A 72 12.48 14.37 -27.18
CA THR A 72 12.10 15.24 -26.05
C THR A 72 12.38 14.53 -24.73
N ALA A 73 11.97 13.25 -24.59
CA ALA A 73 12.26 12.43 -23.40
C ALA A 73 13.77 12.36 -23.15
N PHE A 74 14.57 12.02 -24.15
CA PHE A 74 16.02 11.95 -24.05
C PHE A 74 16.67 13.30 -23.66
N LEU A 75 16.18 14.42 -24.21
CA LEU A 75 16.70 15.74 -23.85
C LEU A 75 16.37 16.12 -22.41
N LEU A 76 15.16 15.77 -21.92
CA LEU A 76 14.76 15.95 -20.54
C LEU A 76 15.61 15.08 -19.57
N GLU A 77 15.87 13.82 -19.93
CA GLU A 77 16.76 12.96 -19.15
C GLU A 77 18.16 13.56 -19.03
N ARG A 78 18.71 14.07 -20.15
CA ARG A 78 20.02 14.73 -20.15
C ARG A 78 20.04 16.01 -19.33
N ALA A 79 18.98 16.82 -19.39
CA ALA A 79 18.85 18.03 -18.59
C ALA A 79 18.75 17.67 -17.09
N TYR A 80 17.91 16.70 -16.74
CA TYR A 80 17.79 16.18 -15.39
C TYR A 80 19.12 15.63 -14.83
N ALA A 81 19.87 14.90 -15.63
CA ALA A 81 21.17 14.36 -15.25
C ALA A 81 22.23 15.45 -14.96
N LYS A 82 22.07 16.66 -15.55
CA LYS A 82 22.94 17.83 -15.32
C LYS A 82 22.58 18.64 -14.07
N LEU A 83 21.43 18.40 -13.46
CA LEU A 83 21.07 19.07 -12.21
C LEU A 83 22.15 18.83 -11.14
N PRO A 84 22.29 19.73 -10.16
CA PRO A 84 23.33 19.63 -9.14
C PRO A 84 23.41 18.23 -8.53
N LYS A 85 24.66 17.75 -8.38
CA LYS A 85 24.92 16.43 -7.78
C LYS A 85 24.91 16.45 -6.25
N GLU A 86 24.81 17.63 -5.66
CA GLU A 86 24.73 17.83 -4.23
C GLU A 86 23.73 18.95 -3.93
N PHE A 87 22.89 18.74 -2.94
CA PHE A 87 21.93 19.72 -2.46
C PHE A 87 21.76 19.56 -0.95
N MET A 88 21.85 20.67 -0.21
CA MET A 88 21.76 20.69 1.26
C MET A 88 22.68 19.67 1.95
N GLY A 89 23.89 19.45 1.40
CA GLY A 89 24.88 18.51 1.95
C GLY A 89 24.62 17.03 1.61
N LEU A 90 23.57 16.72 0.83
CA LEU A 90 23.22 15.37 0.38
C LEU A 90 23.62 15.18 -1.07
N LYS A 91 24.19 14.02 -1.38
CA LYS A 91 24.65 13.68 -2.73
C LYS A 91 23.61 12.85 -3.46
N ARG A 92 23.46 13.12 -4.76
CA ARG A 92 22.67 12.27 -5.67
C ARG A 92 23.53 11.09 -6.14
N SER A 93 22.98 9.91 -6.09
CA SER A 93 23.62 8.72 -6.63
C SER A 93 23.75 8.81 -8.16
N ALA A 94 24.86 8.30 -8.68
CA ALA A 94 25.05 8.14 -10.13
C ALA A 94 24.59 6.76 -10.64
N ILE A 95 24.21 5.86 -9.74
CA ILE A 95 23.85 4.47 -10.03
C ILE A 95 22.36 4.30 -9.70
N ALA A 96 21.61 3.74 -10.63
CA ALA A 96 20.22 3.37 -10.35
C ALA A 96 20.20 2.33 -9.20
N PRO A 97 19.36 2.53 -8.17
CA PRO A 97 19.27 1.60 -7.05
C PRO A 97 18.80 0.23 -7.53
N VAL A 98 19.15 -0.81 -6.77
CA VAL A 98 18.61 -2.16 -6.96
C VAL A 98 17.09 -2.08 -6.74
N GLY A 99 16.31 -2.33 -7.80
CA GLY A 99 14.85 -2.20 -7.75
C GLY A 99 14.28 -1.07 -8.63
N GLY A 100 15.11 -0.42 -9.45
CA GLY A 100 14.70 0.59 -10.42
C GLY A 100 14.97 2.03 -9.97
N ALA A 101 14.83 2.95 -10.91
CA ALA A 101 15.03 4.38 -10.64
C ALA A 101 13.82 4.94 -9.88
N ARG A 102 14.07 5.50 -8.70
CA ARG A 102 13.05 6.19 -7.89
C ARG A 102 12.89 7.66 -8.27
N HIS A 103 13.83 8.19 -9.03
CA HIS A 103 13.87 9.57 -9.47
C HIS A 103 14.24 9.62 -10.96
N GLY A 104 13.92 10.70 -11.63
CA GLY A 104 14.27 10.91 -13.02
C GLY A 104 13.07 11.05 -13.94
N VAL A 105 13.31 10.87 -15.21
CA VAL A 105 12.29 11.01 -16.26
C VAL A 105 11.68 9.65 -16.54
N LEU A 106 10.37 9.54 -16.38
CA LEU A 106 9.60 8.31 -16.55
C LEU A 106 8.41 8.59 -17.47
N ARG A 107 7.98 7.59 -18.24
CA ARG A 107 6.65 7.65 -18.87
C ARG A 107 5.58 7.38 -17.82
N MET A 108 4.52 8.18 -17.81
CA MET A 108 3.36 7.95 -16.93
C MET A 108 2.77 6.55 -17.14
N ALA A 109 2.63 6.13 -18.40
CA ALA A 109 2.13 4.80 -18.76
C ALA A 109 3.04 3.68 -18.24
N ASP A 110 4.37 3.84 -18.29
CA ASP A 110 5.32 2.84 -17.79
C ASP A 110 5.25 2.74 -16.26
N PHE A 111 5.16 3.88 -15.57
CA PHE A 111 5.01 3.92 -14.12
C PHE A 111 3.77 3.15 -13.65
N PHE A 112 2.60 3.44 -14.23
CA PHE A 112 1.37 2.74 -13.82
C PHE A 112 1.35 1.27 -14.29
N THR A 113 1.94 0.96 -15.46
CA THR A 113 2.11 -0.43 -15.89
C THR A 113 2.97 -1.22 -14.91
N GLU A 114 4.10 -0.65 -14.45
CA GLU A 114 4.98 -1.30 -13.46
C GLU A 114 4.24 -1.54 -12.13
N LYS A 115 3.47 -0.56 -11.65
CA LYS A 115 2.82 -0.64 -10.34
C LYS A 115 1.56 -1.48 -10.34
N VAL A 116 0.69 -1.31 -11.34
CA VAL A 116 -0.66 -1.92 -11.32
C VAL A 116 -1.01 -2.71 -12.58
N GLY A 117 -0.09 -2.86 -13.52
CA GLY A 117 -0.31 -3.64 -14.75
C GLY A 117 -1.24 -2.95 -15.77
N ALA A 118 -1.51 -1.64 -15.61
CA ALA A 118 -2.38 -0.89 -16.50
C ALA A 118 -1.79 0.50 -16.76
N PRO A 119 -1.48 0.86 -18.03
CA PRO A 119 -0.78 2.10 -18.37
C PRO A 119 -1.59 3.38 -18.07
N ASP A 120 -2.90 3.27 -18.03
CA ASP A 120 -3.86 4.35 -17.74
C ASP A 120 -4.49 4.22 -16.34
N GLY A 121 -4.04 3.23 -15.54
CA GLY A 121 -4.60 2.94 -14.22
C GLY A 121 -6.02 2.36 -14.23
N VAL A 122 -6.58 2.03 -15.40
CA VAL A 122 -7.92 1.42 -15.52
C VAL A 122 -7.81 -0.07 -15.31
N LEU A 123 -8.31 -0.56 -14.18
CA LEU A 123 -8.21 -1.96 -13.80
C LEU A 123 -9.52 -2.70 -14.06
N THR A 124 -9.39 -3.91 -14.60
CA THR A 124 -10.48 -4.88 -14.63
C THR A 124 -10.79 -5.37 -13.22
N VAL A 125 -11.98 -5.95 -13.00
CA VAL A 125 -12.36 -6.55 -11.72
C VAL A 125 -11.33 -7.59 -11.27
N ASP A 126 -10.87 -8.45 -12.19
CA ASP A 126 -9.87 -9.49 -11.91
C ASP A 126 -8.52 -8.90 -11.46
N GLN A 127 -8.06 -7.82 -12.09
CA GLN A 127 -6.86 -7.10 -11.66
C GLN A 127 -7.05 -6.50 -10.27
N TRP A 128 -8.18 -5.85 -10.00
CA TRP A 128 -8.52 -5.35 -8.68
C TRP A 128 -8.49 -6.43 -7.59
N LEU A 129 -9.00 -7.62 -7.89
CA LEU A 129 -9.03 -8.74 -6.95
C LEU A 129 -7.65 -9.34 -6.66
N LYS A 130 -6.70 -9.27 -7.62
CA LYS A 130 -5.38 -9.91 -7.54
C LYS A 130 -4.24 -8.98 -7.14
N LEU A 131 -4.39 -7.67 -7.36
CA LEU A 131 -3.32 -6.72 -7.03
C LEU A 131 -3.09 -6.65 -5.52
N PRO A 132 -1.84 -6.78 -5.04
CA PRO A 132 -1.53 -6.53 -3.65
C PRO A 132 -1.87 -5.10 -3.23
N GLN A 133 -2.35 -4.91 -2.00
CA GLN A 133 -2.62 -3.55 -1.48
C GLN A 133 -1.38 -2.66 -1.54
N GLN A 134 -0.20 -3.22 -1.30
CA GLN A 134 1.08 -2.52 -1.42
C GLN A 134 1.27 -1.89 -2.81
N ALA A 135 0.96 -2.61 -3.89
CA ALA A 135 1.09 -2.09 -5.26
C ALA A 135 0.18 -0.88 -5.51
N LEU A 136 -1.06 -0.95 -5.02
CA LEU A 136 -2.02 0.16 -5.06
C LEU A 136 -1.54 1.35 -4.21
N LEU A 137 -0.96 1.08 -3.04
CA LEU A 137 -0.38 2.12 -2.19
C LEU A 137 0.80 2.81 -2.88
N GLU A 138 1.71 2.06 -3.52
CA GLU A 138 2.84 2.61 -4.26
C GLU A 138 2.40 3.45 -5.47
N ALA A 139 1.38 3.01 -6.20
CA ALA A 139 0.83 3.78 -7.32
C ALA A 139 0.18 5.10 -6.88
N THR A 140 -0.33 5.14 -5.64
CA THR A 140 -1.10 6.28 -5.12
C THR A 140 -0.41 7.06 -4.01
N GLY A 141 0.74 6.58 -3.55
CA GLY A 141 1.56 7.17 -2.47
C GLY A 141 2.45 8.32 -2.93
N GLY A 142 3.09 8.98 -1.97
CA GLY A 142 3.92 10.15 -2.24
C GLY A 142 3.13 11.42 -2.58
N GLU A 143 3.82 12.43 -3.09
CA GLU A 143 3.27 13.76 -3.32
C GLU A 143 3.58 14.25 -4.73
N LEU A 144 2.58 14.87 -5.36
CA LEU A 144 2.76 15.61 -6.61
C LEU A 144 3.07 17.07 -6.29
N PHE A 145 4.11 17.60 -6.92
CA PHE A 145 4.51 19.00 -6.80
C PHE A 145 3.89 19.83 -7.92
N ARG A 146 3.64 19.17 -9.06
CA ARG A 146 3.01 19.76 -10.24
C ARG A 146 2.21 18.69 -11.00
N ASP A 147 1.03 19.02 -11.46
CA ASP A 147 0.20 18.22 -12.36
C ASP A 147 -0.86 19.15 -12.97
N ASP A 148 -0.44 20.01 -13.89
CA ASP A 148 -1.29 21.10 -14.44
C ASP A 148 -2.48 20.57 -15.23
N LEU A 149 -2.36 19.40 -15.87
CA LEU A 149 -3.44 18.73 -16.58
C LEU A 149 -4.32 17.86 -15.67
N GLY A 150 -3.83 17.53 -14.46
CA GLY A 150 -4.56 16.72 -13.49
C GLY A 150 -4.65 15.24 -13.86
N GLU A 151 -3.92 14.76 -14.85
CA GLU A 151 -4.00 13.38 -15.34
C GLU A 151 -3.53 12.37 -14.29
N VAL A 152 -2.36 12.57 -13.71
CA VAL A 152 -1.82 11.70 -12.65
C VAL A 152 -2.69 11.77 -11.41
N THR A 153 -3.18 12.95 -11.05
CA THR A 153 -4.12 13.15 -9.95
C THR A 153 -5.40 12.34 -10.15
N ALA A 154 -5.97 12.37 -11.35
CA ALA A 154 -7.19 11.64 -11.69
C ALA A 154 -6.99 10.11 -11.63
N ILE A 155 -5.90 9.60 -12.20
CA ILE A 155 -5.55 8.16 -12.13
C ILE A 155 -5.39 7.73 -10.67
N ARG A 156 -4.64 8.48 -9.87
CA ARG A 156 -4.43 8.16 -8.45
C ARG A 156 -5.73 8.22 -7.64
N ALA A 157 -6.62 9.16 -7.94
CA ALA A 157 -7.93 9.24 -7.31
C ALA A 157 -8.79 8.00 -7.65
N ALA A 158 -8.80 7.58 -8.91
CA ALA A 158 -9.50 6.36 -9.34
C ALA A 158 -8.93 5.11 -8.67
N LEU A 159 -7.59 4.97 -8.61
CA LEU A 159 -6.94 3.84 -7.93
C LEU A 159 -7.13 3.84 -6.41
N LYS A 160 -7.37 4.98 -5.77
CA LYS A 160 -7.73 5.05 -4.33
C LYS A 160 -9.18 4.62 -4.06
N ALA A 161 -10.04 4.67 -5.07
CA ALA A 161 -11.45 4.33 -4.98
C ALA A 161 -11.70 2.86 -5.33
N MET A 162 -11.15 1.91 -4.53
CA MET A 162 -11.40 0.48 -4.72
C MET A 162 -12.91 0.20 -4.83
N PRO A 163 -13.37 -0.52 -5.89
CA PRO A 163 -14.78 -0.90 -6.03
C PRO A 163 -15.30 -1.65 -4.79
N GLU A 164 -16.51 -1.33 -4.35
CA GLU A 164 -17.05 -1.86 -3.10
C GLU A 164 -17.18 -3.39 -3.10
N ASP A 165 -17.55 -3.99 -4.20
CA ASP A 165 -17.66 -5.45 -4.31
C ASP A 165 -16.29 -6.14 -4.26
N VAL A 166 -15.26 -5.51 -4.82
CA VAL A 166 -13.87 -5.96 -4.66
C VAL A 166 -13.43 -5.88 -3.20
N ARG A 167 -13.73 -4.76 -2.52
CA ARG A 167 -13.41 -4.56 -1.11
C ARG A 167 -14.08 -5.61 -0.24
N LYS A 168 -15.37 -5.85 -0.44
CA LYS A 168 -16.12 -6.89 0.26
C LYS A 168 -15.54 -8.29 0.02
N LYS A 169 -15.17 -8.60 -1.24
CA LYS A 169 -14.57 -9.91 -1.57
C LYS A 169 -13.25 -10.13 -0.84
N ARG A 170 -12.38 -9.12 -0.82
CA ARG A 170 -11.11 -9.18 -0.10
C ARG A 170 -11.32 -9.29 1.41
N LEU A 171 -12.23 -8.50 1.97
CA LEU A 171 -12.61 -8.62 3.39
C LEU A 171 -13.07 -10.03 3.72
N ALA A 172 -13.98 -10.60 2.93
CA ALA A 172 -14.51 -11.94 3.16
C ALA A 172 -13.41 -13.02 3.18
N GLY A 173 -12.47 -12.96 2.24
CA GLY A 173 -11.32 -13.88 2.18
C GLY A 173 -10.45 -13.80 3.44
N HIS A 174 -10.01 -12.59 3.80
CA HIS A 174 -9.16 -12.40 4.99
C HIS A 174 -9.89 -12.71 6.31
N LEU A 175 -11.18 -12.37 6.44
CA LEU A 175 -11.99 -12.76 7.61
C LEU A 175 -12.07 -14.29 7.77
N LEU A 176 -12.22 -15.03 6.67
CA LEU A 176 -12.22 -16.49 6.70
C LEU A 176 -10.84 -17.03 7.13
N LEU A 177 -9.74 -16.46 6.63
CA LEU A 177 -8.39 -16.85 7.08
C LEU A 177 -8.17 -16.55 8.56
N MET A 178 -8.64 -15.40 9.07
CA MET A 178 -8.59 -15.08 10.50
C MET A 178 -9.36 -16.10 11.33
N ALA A 179 -10.59 -16.48 10.92
CA ALA A 179 -11.39 -17.49 11.58
C ALA A 179 -10.66 -18.84 11.65
N GLN A 180 -10.19 -19.30 10.49
CA GLN A 180 -9.49 -20.60 10.39
C GLN A 180 -8.18 -20.63 11.16
N ALA A 181 -7.35 -19.61 11.03
CA ALA A 181 -6.04 -19.55 11.66
C ALA A 181 -6.14 -19.31 13.17
N GLY A 182 -6.82 -18.22 13.57
CA GLY A 182 -6.91 -17.78 14.96
C GLY A 182 -7.93 -18.55 15.77
N GLN A 183 -9.22 -18.40 15.43
CA GLN A 183 -10.30 -18.96 16.25
C GLN A 183 -10.34 -20.50 16.23
N TYR A 184 -9.98 -21.13 15.10
CA TYR A 184 -10.09 -22.58 14.96
C TYR A 184 -8.76 -23.32 15.17
N ASN A 185 -7.69 -22.96 14.44
CA ASN A 185 -6.47 -23.78 14.39
C ASN A 185 -5.46 -23.51 15.52
N TYR A 186 -5.36 -22.30 16.04
CA TYR A 186 -4.33 -21.95 17.03
C TYR A 186 -4.30 -22.93 18.22
N LEU A 187 -5.40 -23.03 18.97
CA LEU A 187 -5.46 -23.95 20.11
C LEU A 187 -5.41 -25.45 19.71
N ARG A 188 -5.88 -25.80 18.51
CA ARG A 188 -5.80 -27.17 18.01
C ARG A 188 -4.36 -27.60 17.76
N CYS A 189 -3.53 -26.72 17.19
CA CYS A 189 -2.11 -27.00 17.01
C CYS A 189 -1.42 -27.25 18.36
N LEU A 190 -1.71 -26.44 19.36
CA LEU A 190 -1.17 -26.64 20.71
C LEU A 190 -1.63 -27.94 21.33
N LYS A 191 -2.90 -28.34 21.22
CA LYS A 191 -3.43 -29.63 21.71
C LYS A 191 -2.78 -30.83 21.03
N HIS A 192 -2.28 -30.66 19.80
CA HIS A 192 -1.50 -31.69 19.10
C HIS A 192 -0.01 -31.67 19.46
N GLY A 193 0.45 -30.80 20.37
CA GLY A 193 1.85 -30.65 20.72
C GLY A 193 2.71 -29.98 19.66
N GLU A 194 2.11 -29.17 18.79
CA GLU A 194 2.75 -28.53 17.64
C GLU A 194 2.84 -26.98 17.82
N PRO A 195 3.70 -26.48 18.73
CA PRO A 195 3.79 -25.04 19.00
C PRO A 195 4.30 -24.22 17.81
N ALA A 196 5.12 -24.82 16.94
CA ALA A 196 5.57 -24.17 15.71
C ALA A 196 4.41 -23.98 14.71
N ALA A 197 3.51 -24.96 14.58
CA ALA A 197 2.30 -24.84 13.76
C ALA A 197 1.34 -23.80 14.35
N ALA A 198 1.23 -23.73 15.68
CA ALA A 198 0.46 -22.68 16.36
C ALA A 198 1.01 -21.27 16.03
N GLN A 199 2.33 -21.09 15.97
CA GLN A 199 2.93 -19.82 15.58
C GLN A 199 2.68 -19.47 14.11
N LEU A 200 2.66 -20.44 13.20
CA LEU A 200 2.24 -20.23 11.81
C LEU A 200 0.78 -19.77 11.72
N ALA A 201 -0.10 -20.38 12.54
CA ALA A 201 -1.51 -19.93 12.64
C ALA A 201 -1.61 -18.49 13.15
N VAL A 202 -0.85 -18.11 14.18
CA VAL A 202 -0.77 -16.72 14.65
C VAL A 202 -0.29 -15.78 13.54
N ASN A 203 0.75 -16.14 12.80
CA ASN A 203 1.28 -15.31 11.73
C ASN A 203 0.23 -15.07 10.63
N GLU A 204 -0.54 -16.10 10.26
CA GLU A 204 -1.61 -15.99 9.27
C GLU A 204 -2.76 -15.12 9.79
N PHE A 205 -3.16 -15.30 11.07
CA PHE A 205 -4.17 -14.47 11.72
C PHE A 205 -3.75 -12.98 11.70
N VAL A 206 -2.53 -12.68 12.15
CA VAL A 206 -2.01 -11.30 12.21
C VAL A 206 -1.95 -10.66 10.83
N LYS A 207 -1.40 -11.39 9.85
CA LYS A 207 -1.31 -10.90 8.47
C LYS A 207 -2.69 -10.58 7.89
N SER A 208 -3.65 -11.51 8.02
CA SER A 208 -5.02 -11.32 7.53
C SER A 208 -5.76 -10.21 8.29
N CYS A 209 -5.55 -10.09 9.61
CA CYS A 209 -6.12 -9.01 10.41
C CYS A 209 -5.63 -7.64 9.95
N MET A 210 -4.34 -7.47 9.67
CA MET A 210 -3.82 -6.22 9.11
C MET A 210 -4.52 -5.86 7.81
N GLU A 211 -4.61 -6.80 6.85
CA GLU A 211 -5.31 -6.58 5.58
C GLU A 211 -6.77 -6.13 5.80
N VAL A 212 -7.49 -6.78 6.72
CA VAL A 212 -8.87 -6.41 7.10
C VAL A 212 -8.93 -4.99 7.67
N VAL A 213 -8.05 -4.64 8.61
CA VAL A 213 -8.04 -3.32 9.24
C VAL A 213 -7.78 -2.21 8.22
N PHE A 214 -6.83 -2.40 7.29
CA PHE A 214 -6.59 -1.44 6.21
C PHE A 214 -7.81 -1.29 5.29
N LEU A 215 -8.46 -2.39 4.90
CA LEU A 215 -9.67 -2.38 4.07
C LEU A 215 -10.87 -1.71 4.79
N LEU A 216 -11.01 -1.89 6.10
CA LEU A 216 -12.04 -1.22 6.91
C LEU A 216 -11.80 0.28 7.03
N ASN A 217 -10.55 0.72 6.96
CA ASN A 217 -10.17 2.13 6.89
C ASN A 217 -10.16 2.70 5.45
N ARG A 218 -10.52 1.93 4.43
CA ARG A 218 -10.49 2.34 3.01
C ARG A 218 -9.13 2.90 2.59
N THR A 219 -8.07 2.30 3.08
CA THR A 219 -6.68 2.60 2.72
C THR A 219 -5.93 1.31 2.43
N TYR A 220 -4.75 1.41 1.86
CA TYR A 220 -3.97 0.26 1.44
C TYR A 220 -2.86 -0.08 2.43
N ALA A 221 -2.69 -1.38 2.70
CA ALA A 221 -1.60 -1.87 3.52
C ALA A 221 -0.24 -1.64 2.82
N PRO A 222 0.77 -1.10 3.52
CA PRO A 222 2.12 -0.97 2.99
C PRO A 222 2.86 -2.32 3.02
N TYR A 223 4.08 -2.31 2.46
CA TYR A 223 5.04 -3.38 2.64
C TYR A 223 5.25 -3.70 4.13
N TYR A 224 5.42 -4.96 4.49
CA TYR A 224 5.44 -5.44 5.88
C TYR A 224 6.36 -4.65 6.83
N LYS A 225 7.50 -4.14 6.33
CA LYS A 225 8.44 -3.30 7.09
C LYS A 225 7.75 -2.10 7.76
N TRP A 226 6.70 -1.57 7.14
CA TRP A 226 6.00 -0.37 7.56
C TRP A 226 4.59 -0.62 8.09
N SER A 227 4.10 -1.88 8.02
CA SER A 227 2.69 -2.20 8.31
C SER A 227 2.27 -1.81 9.72
N PHE A 228 3.07 -2.11 10.74
CA PHE A 228 2.77 -1.72 12.13
C PHE A 228 2.80 -0.22 12.35
N ARG A 229 3.78 0.49 11.73
CA ARG A 229 3.84 1.95 11.81
C ARG A 229 2.63 2.61 11.16
N ALA A 230 2.19 2.10 10.02
CA ALA A 230 0.99 2.54 9.33
C ALA A 230 -0.28 2.22 10.13
N LEU A 231 -0.40 1.00 10.64
CA LEU A 231 -1.54 0.54 11.43
C LEU A 231 -1.81 1.45 12.64
N ARG A 232 -0.76 1.84 13.39
CA ARG A 232 -0.87 2.76 14.53
C ARG A 232 -1.37 4.16 14.17
N ARG A 233 -1.35 4.54 12.89
CA ARG A 233 -1.81 5.86 12.40
C ARG A 233 -3.23 5.83 11.83
N LEU A 234 -3.87 4.68 11.80
CA LEU A 234 -5.22 4.55 11.23
C LEU A 234 -6.27 5.18 12.18
N PRO A 235 -7.33 5.77 11.65
CA PRO A 235 -8.39 6.36 12.46
C PRO A 235 -9.23 5.33 13.20
N LYS A 236 -9.29 4.08 12.69
CA LYS A 236 -10.07 2.98 13.26
C LYS A 236 -9.17 1.80 13.54
N LEU A 237 -9.39 1.12 14.66
CA LEU A 237 -8.70 -0.11 15.03
C LEU A 237 -7.17 0.04 15.19
N ALA A 238 -6.64 1.25 15.40
CA ALA A 238 -5.20 1.47 15.57
C ALA A 238 -4.62 0.71 16.77
N LEU A 239 -5.40 0.51 17.82
CA LEU A 239 -4.98 -0.20 19.03
C LEU A 239 -4.74 -1.70 18.77
N THR A 240 -5.30 -2.28 17.72
CA THR A 240 -4.99 -3.67 17.35
C THR A 240 -3.49 -3.88 17.09
N ALA A 241 -2.74 -2.81 16.75
CA ALA A 241 -1.30 -2.91 16.52
C ALA A 241 -0.55 -3.50 17.72
N GLU A 242 -0.89 -3.09 18.95
CA GLU A 242 -0.25 -3.58 20.17
C GLU A 242 -0.56 -5.04 20.41
N THR A 243 -1.83 -5.45 20.23
CA THR A 243 -2.26 -6.84 20.35
C THR A 243 -1.59 -7.74 19.32
N LEU A 244 -1.56 -7.31 18.05
CA LEU A 244 -0.92 -8.08 16.98
C LEU A 244 0.60 -8.20 17.17
N GLU A 245 1.26 -7.17 17.69
CA GLU A 245 2.68 -7.19 18.02
C GLU A 245 2.95 -8.20 19.16
N TYR A 246 2.14 -8.17 20.21
CA TYR A 246 2.21 -9.14 21.29
C TYR A 246 2.05 -10.57 20.78
N LEU A 247 1.07 -10.85 19.95
CA LEU A 247 0.83 -12.16 19.35
C LEU A 247 2.03 -12.68 18.57
N LEU A 248 2.76 -11.82 17.86
CA LEU A 248 3.95 -12.21 17.08
C LEU A 248 5.20 -12.38 17.91
N THR A 249 5.38 -11.62 18.98
CA THR A 249 6.63 -11.56 19.75
C THR A 249 6.64 -12.44 20.99
N THR A 250 5.50 -13.02 21.37
CA THR A 250 5.37 -13.93 22.51
C THR A 250 5.40 -15.39 22.09
N GLY A 251 5.92 -16.26 22.99
CA GLY A 251 5.91 -17.71 22.81
C GLY A 251 4.51 -18.34 22.82
N ASN A 252 4.47 -19.66 22.61
CA ASN A 252 3.24 -20.46 22.62
C ASN A 252 3.34 -21.56 23.72
N ASP A 253 3.99 -21.26 24.85
CA ASP A 253 3.97 -22.12 26.00
C ASP A 253 2.60 -22.15 26.69
N GLU A 254 2.39 -23.12 27.58
CA GLU A 254 1.08 -23.37 28.15
C GLU A 254 0.52 -22.19 28.97
N GLU A 255 1.39 -21.39 29.60
CA GLU A 255 0.98 -20.21 30.39
C GLU A 255 0.48 -19.07 29.53
N LEU A 256 1.05 -18.92 28.31
CA LEU A 256 0.72 -17.81 27.38
C LEU A 256 -0.38 -18.20 26.37
N ALA A 257 -0.61 -19.48 26.14
CA ALA A 257 -1.51 -19.99 25.11
C ALA A 257 -2.95 -19.48 25.28
N GLU A 258 -3.48 -19.52 26.50
CA GLU A 258 -4.83 -19.06 26.82
C GLU A 258 -4.94 -17.54 26.64
N SER A 259 -3.98 -16.79 27.17
CA SER A 259 -3.93 -15.33 27.01
C SER A 259 -3.86 -14.90 25.54
N LYS A 260 -3.05 -15.59 24.71
CA LYS A 260 -2.99 -15.31 23.27
C LYS A 260 -4.31 -15.64 22.57
N TYR A 261 -4.98 -16.72 22.98
CA TYR A 261 -6.29 -17.05 22.42
C TYR A 261 -7.34 -15.99 22.78
N ASP A 262 -7.36 -15.54 24.03
CA ASP A 262 -8.24 -14.45 24.46
C ASP A 262 -8.00 -13.16 23.67
N MET A 263 -6.75 -12.85 23.34
CA MET A 263 -6.39 -11.71 22.49
C MET A 263 -6.86 -11.89 21.04
N ILE A 264 -6.80 -13.11 20.50
CA ILE A 264 -7.34 -13.44 19.17
C ILE A 264 -8.85 -13.21 19.17
N GLU A 265 -9.58 -13.70 20.17
CA GLU A 265 -11.03 -13.53 20.31
C GLU A 265 -11.42 -12.04 20.52
N SER A 266 -10.67 -11.31 21.35
CA SER A 266 -10.89 -9.89 21.53
C SER A 266 -10.68 -9.10 20.24
N THR A 267 -9.61 -9.41 19.49
CA THR A 267 -9.37 -8.79 18.18
C THR A 267 -10.48 -9.12 17.19
N ALA A 268 -10.97 -10.37 17.20
CA ALA A 268 -12.09 -10.78 16.37
C ALA A 268 -13.35 -9.99 16.70
N ALA A 269 -13.63 -9.77 18.00
CA ALA A 269 -14.79 -8.98 18.45
C ALA A 269 -14.69 -7.52 17.97
N ASP A 270 -13.51 -6.86 18.10
CA ASP A 270 -13.30 -5.49 17.63
C ASP A 270 -13.54 -5.36 16.12
N ILE A 271 -13.08 -6.35 15.34
CA ILE A 271 -13.30 -6.41 13.88
C ILE A 271 -14.80 -6.59 13.56
N ILE A 272 -15.50 -7.48 14.29
CA ILE A 272 -16.93 -7.71 14.11
C ILE A 272 -17.71 -6.44 14.39
N ASP A 273 -17.40 -5.74 15.47
CA ASP A 273 -18.06 -4.48 15.82
C ASP A 273 -17.89 -3.44 14.71
N GLU A 274 -16.68 -3.31 14.13
CA GLU A 274 -16.47 -2.38 13.02
C GLU A 274 -17.17 -2.83 11.73
N LEU A 275 -17.25 -4.14 11.43
CA LEU A 275 -18.04 -4.66 10.31
C LEU A 275 -19.52 -4.33 10.46
N GLN A 276 -20.07 -4.46 11.66
CA GLN A 276 -21.46 -4.10 11.99
C GLN A 276 -21.69 -2.59 11.89
N ASN A 277 -20.78 -1.78 12.43
CA ASN A 277 -20.82 -0.32 12.36
C ASN A 277 -20.83 0.20 10.91
N GLN A 278 -20.13 -0.51 10.00
CA GLN A 278 -20.13 -0.18 8.58
C GLN A 278 -21.30 -0.83 7.79
N GLY A 279 -22.15 -1.62 8.44
CA GLY A 279 -23.24 -2.33 7.78
C GLY A 279 -22.79 -3.41 6.78
N LEU A 280 -21.58 -3.95 6.95
CA LEU A 280 -20.99 -4.93 6.04
C LEU A 280 -21.42 -6.37 6.31
N THR A 281 -21.90 -6.66 7.50
CA THR A 281 -22.34 -7.97 7.94
C THR A 281 -23.74 -7.93 8.55
N LYS A 282 -24.47 -9.04 8.42
CA LYS A 282 -25.76 -9.28 9.09
C LYS A 282 -25.67 -10.39 10.14
N ALA A 283 -24.52 -11.03 10.28
CA ALA A 283 -24.28 -12.03 11.33
C ALA A 283 -24.24 -11.38 12.72
N ILE A 284 -24.68 -12.12 13.74
CA ILE A 284 -24.84 -11.64 15.13
C ILE A 284 -24.09 -12.52 16.15
N CYS A 285 -23.09 -13.27 15.73
CA CYS A 285 -22.28 -14.16 16.59
C CYS A 285 -20.83 -13.71 16.64
N GLY A 286 -20.01 -14.32 17.52
CA GLY A 286 -18.57 -14.03 17.64
C GLY A 286 -17.69 -14.80 16.63
N ASP A 287 -18.27 -15.56 15.70
CA ASP A 287 -17.56 -16.41 14.75
C ASP A 287 -17.27 -15.63 13.45
N LEU A 288 -16.01 -15.29 13.22
CA LEU A 288 -15.55 -14.56 12.02
C LEU A 288 -15.91 -15.29 10.71
N GLU A 289 -15.99 -16.63 10.70
CA GLU A 289 -16.38 -17.37 9.50
C GLU A 289 -17.80 -16.97 9.06
N LYS A 290 -18.73 -16.82 9.99
CA LYS A 290 -20.11 -16.38 9.69
C LYS A 290 -20.13 -14.95 9.15
N HIS A 291 -19.28 -14.09 9.68
CA HIS A 291 -19.14 -12.73 9.19
C HIS A 291 -18.49 -12.70 7.80
N ALA A 292 -17.51 -13.55 7.51
CA ALA A 292 -16.89 -13.68 6.19
C ALA A 292 -17.95 -14.03 5.12
N TYR A 293 -18.79 -15.03 5.37
CA TYR A 293 -19.89 -15.39 4.44
C TYR A 293 -20.92 -14.27 4.34
N SER A 294 -21.29 -13.64 5.45
CA SER A 294 -22.25 -12.54 5.44
C SER A 294 -21.76 -11.32 4.62
N VAL A 295 -20.46 -11.01 4.70
CA VAL A 295 -19.83 -9.95 3.87
C VAL A 295 -19.86 -10.36 2.40
N ASN A 296 -19.50 -11.62 2.09
CA ASN A 296 -19.53 -12.14 0.72
C ASN A 296 -20.94 -12.11 0.11
N ASP A 297 -21.96 -12.46 0.89
CA ASP A 297 -23.36 -12.44 0.46
C ASP A 297 -23.86 -11.01 0.17
N GLY A 298 -23.24 -10.00 0.77
CA GLY A 298 -23.50 -8.59 0.53
C GLY A 298 -22.87 -8.03 -0.76
N ILE A 299 -22.16 -8.82 -1.56
CA ILE A 299 -21.61 -8.43 -2.87
C ILE A 299 -22.76 -8.37 -3.89
N GLU A 300 -22.86 -7.25 -4.62
CA GLU A 300 -23.94 -7.03 -5.60
C GLU A 300 -23.65 -7.76 -6.91
N ASP A 301 -22.41 -7.68 -7.42
CA ASP A 301 -21.98 -8.40 -8.61
C ASP A 301 -21.99 -9.92 -8.38
N GLY A 302 -22.85 -10.62 -9.12
CA GLY A 302 -23.02 -12.07 -8.99
C GLY A 302 -21.78 -12.86 -9.40
N ASP A 303 -21.02 -12.39 -10.38
CA ASP A 303 -19.79 -13.07 -10.83
C ASP A 303 -18.71 -12.96 -9.75
N VAL A 304 -18.53 -11.77 -9.15
CA VAL A 304 -17.61 -11.57 -8.03
C VAL A 304 -18.05 -12.36 -6.79
N ARG A 305 -19.36 -12.32 -6.45
CA ARG A 305 -19.89 -13.04 -5.30
C ARG A 305 -19.64 -14.55 -5.37
N ASN A 306 -19.81 -15.14 -6.55
CA ASN A 306 -19.72 -16.58 -6.77
C ASN A 306 -18.28 -17.10 -6.94
N LEU A 307 -17.26 -16.23 -7.03
CA LEU A 307 -15.88 -16.66 -6.94
C LEU A 307 -15.62 -17.36 -5.60
N ASN A 308 -14.63 -18.27 -5.56
CA ASN A 308 -14.17 -18.82 -4.28
C ASN A 308 -13.92 -17.69 -3.29
N ILE A 309 -14.36 -17.85 -2.03
CA ILE A 309 -14.21 -16.81 -1.01
C ILE A 309 -12.72 -16.46 -0.76
N LEU A 310 -11.82 -17.43 -0.95
CA LEU A 310 -10.37 -17.25 -0.83
C LEU A 310 -9.67 -16.82 -2.15
N TYR A 311 -10.44 -16.39 -3.16
CA TYR A 311 -9.88 -16.05 -4.47
C TYR A 311 -8.85 -14.90 -4.44
N THR A 312 -8.94 -14.05 -3.43
CA THR A 312 -8.14 -12.81 -3.30
C THR A 312 -6.99 -12.90 -2.29
N VAL A 313 -6.80 -14.04 -1.64
CA VAL A 313 -5.85 -14.25 -0.54
C VAL A 313 -4.89 -15.39 -0.82
#